data_a39f231478188a3360a0eea479b6a888
#
_entry.id   a39f231478188a3360a0eea479b6a888
#
_cell.length_a   1.000
_cell.length_b   1.000
_cell.length_c   1.000
_cell.angle_alpha   90.00
_cell.angle_beta   90.00
_cell.angle_gamma   90.00
#
_symmetry.space_group_name_H-M   'P 1'
#
loop_
_entity.id
_entity.type
_entity.pdbx_description
1 polymer ?
#
loop_
_entity_poly.entity_id
_entity_poly.type
_entity_poly.pdbx_seq_one_letter_code
_entity_poly.pdbx_strand_id
1 'polypeptide(L)'
;MIPRCSNFSIIRSSRNSSWPFRKHRTEQFTFQNKRHLQKCHRTCVSSSAHSSEKIRQKQAFSTALKNDHLHEKEGKPEDSSVRKFSVDMSMSTSSVDSRLHPEEKNRASVDVLAESRPYKTHSTFELIRSIIVLRSCQIIGKFPSTLGCVEHIFANRENFPLISQFFSFVIRNTAYAHFCGGENIKEVTNKSSKLWEQGKIGAILDYAAEQTTKDDDKKEETVFFDLPGTYPSNQPARTYDYESEVACDRHVESFMACISAANSISSENNTKSFAALKVTALGNPLLLERMSSTIVEARNLFTKFDTNKSGKISHSEFDEGYRLFFKDAEEKLPRMFERLDPCNSGRIDYIAWSKLLSPADLPRIVSKCRSVGPLSRATLTEKELGLVSAMYDRIHKIAEEAARTNTRLLIDAEQTYYQPAIDNIAHNLQQKYNNVSRSPDGPIIFNTYQCYLQCTTQNLENDIERAQRYNYHFGAKLVRGAYMIGERKRALEMGYPSPIYDTKEDTDACYDKSLKYVLSHRALHDTKSECMMGTHNQKSIEYTIEIMKKVGISPSSGAIHFAQLLGMCDNLTYPLGNSGHSVYKYMPYGKVDEVIPYLLRRAQENSDIFSNSIIEQKSMLNELYQRL
;
A
#
# COMPACT_ATOMS: atom_id res chain seq x y z
N MET A 1 -45.32 -36.46 8.55
CA MET A 1 -45.01 -37.68 9.36
C MET A 1 -43.71 -37.41 10.09
N ILE A 2 -43.84 -37.19 11.39
CA ILE A 2 -42.77 -37.11 12.40
C ILE A 2 -42.61 -38.52 12.94
N PRO A 3 -41.41 -38.97 13.40
CA PRO A 3 -41.28 -38.97 14.84
C PRO A 3 -39.96 -38.43 15.41
N ARG A 4 -40.15 -37.83 16.57
CA ARG A 4 -39.20 -37.51 17.65
C ARG A 4 -38.65 -38.78 18.32
N CYS A 5 -37.53 -38.61 19.00
CA CYS A 5 -37.18 -39.10 20.37
C CYS A 5 -35.64 -39.06 20.48
N SER A 6 -34.95 -38.71 21.50
CA SER A 6 -35.11 -38.15 22.85
C SER A 6 -33.79 -38.33 23.60
N ASN A 7 -33.36 -37.32 24.33
CA ASN A 7 -32.63 -37.26 25.60
C ASN A 7 -31.67 -38.38 26.06
N PHE A 8 -30.47 -37.94 26.55
CA PHE A 8 -29.88 -38.33 27.87
C PHE A 8 -28.73 -37.35 28.16
N SER A 9 -28.84 -36.47 29.09
CA SER A 9 -28.62 -36.26 30.50
C SER A 9 -27.21 -36.63 31.03
N ILE A 10 -26.49 -35.58 31.44
CA ILE A 10 -25.79 -35.26 32.70
C ILE A 10 -24.98 -36.40 33.38
N ILE A 11 -23.67 -36.19 33.56
CA ILE A 11 -22.97 -36.48 34.81
C ILE A 11 -21.92 -35.40 35.10
N ARG A 12 -22.12 -34.68 36.23
CA ARG A 12 -21.10 -33.94 36.98
C ARG A 12 -20.28 -34.91 37.82
N SER A 13 -18.99 -34.75 37.95
CA SER A 13 -18.29 -35.07 39.18
C SER A 13 -17.09 -34.14 39.40
N SER A 14 -17.20 -33.42 40.48
CA SER A 14 -16.19 -32.68 41.21
C SER A 14 -15.16 -33.62 41.85
N ARG A 15 -13.89 -33.19 41.95
CA ARG A 15 -13.16 -33.23 43.24
C ARG A 15 -11.80 -32.55 43.15
N ASN A 16 -11.60 -31.68 44.08
CA ASN A 16 -10.40 -31.03 44.58
C ASN A 16 -9.26 -32.00 44.90
N SER A 17 -8.02 -31.55 44.69
CA SER A 17 -6.98 -31.78 45.70
C SER A 17 -5.86 -30.73 45.56
N SER A 18 -5.53 -30.19 46.71
CA SER A 18 -4.62 -29.09 47.05
C SER A 18 -3.17 -29.55 47.29
N TRP A 19 -2.21 -28.68 46.94
CA TRP A 19 -0.93 -28.35 47.64
C TRP A 19 0.18 -29.41 47.76
N PRO A 20 1.50 -29.01 48.00
CA PRO A 20 2.03 -27.80 48.66
C PRO A 20 3.29 -27.12 48.07
N PHE A 21 3.49 -25.88 48.56
CA PHE A 21 4.71 -25.07 48.57
C PHE A 21 5.98 -25.78 49.06
N ARG A 22 7.14 -25.48 48.41
CA ARG A 22 8.44 -25.44 49.11
C ARG A 22 9.25 -24.21 48.70
N LYS A 23 9.45 -23.34 49.70
CA LYS A 23 10.49 -22.31 49.77
C LYS A 23 11.85 -22.96 50.06
N HIS A 24 12.91 -22.54 49.42
CA HIS A 24 14.30 -22.45 49.91
C HIS A 24 15.09 -21.67 48.86
N ARG A 25 15.76 -20.69 49.12
CA ARG A 25 16.71 -20.07 50.03
C ARG A 25 17.56 -19.12 49.20
N THR A 26 17.52 -17.85 49.55
CA THR A 26 18.50 -16.81 49.25
C THR A 26 19.88 -17.22 49.76
N GLU A 27 20.90 -17.13 48.91
CA GLU A 27 22.28 -16.91 49.34
C GLU A 27 22.96 -15.88 48.46
N GLN A 28 23.52 -14.90 49.18
CA GLN A 28 24.34 -13.77 48.78
C GLN A 28 25.64 -14.24 48.11
N PHE A 29 26.03 -13.61 47.00
CA PHE A 29 27.44 -13.42 46.66
C PHE A 29 27.66 -11.97 46.26
N THR A 30 28.15 -11.20 47.22
CA THR A 30 28.78 -9.90 47.05
C THR A 30 30.29 -10.06 46.89
N PHE A 31 30.88 -9.13 46.12
CA PHE A 31 32.30 -8.79 46.02
C PHE A 31 33.22 -9.68 45.18
N GLN A 32 33.55 -9.20 43.97
CA GLN A 32 34.91 -8.82 43.54
C GLN A 32 34.90 -8.52 42.03
N ASN A 33 35.05 -7.26 41.65
CA ASN A 33 36.06 -6.80 40.70
C ASN A 33 35.88 -5.32 40.33
N LYS A 34 36.28 -4.46 41.29
CA LYS A 34 36.79 -3.12 40.97
C LYS A 34 38.30 -3.25 40.76
N ARG A 35 38.77 -3.44 39.53
CA ARG A 35 40.15 -3.16 39.07
C ARG A 35 40.28 -3.57 37.59
N HIS A 36 39.72 -2.80 36.65
CA HIS A 36 40.16 -2.76 35.24
C HIS A 36 39.57 -1.54 34.49
N LEU A 37 39.60 -0.39 35.14
CA LEU A 37 39.27 0.90 34.52
C LEU A 37 40.41 1.90 34.77
N GLN A 38 41.63 1.58 34.31
CA GLN A 38 42.73 2.52 34.19
C GLN A 38 43.83 1.95 33.29
N LYS A 39 43.54 1.81 31.96
CA LYS A 39 44.57 1.68 30.90
C LYS A 39 43.89 1.70 29.57
N CYS A 40 43.45 2.85 29.07
CA CYS A 40 43.20 3.14 27.67
C CYS A 40 43.09 4.67 27.48
N HIS A 41 44.10 5.38 27.98
CA HIS A 41 44.33 6.77 27.63
C HIS A 41 45.79 6.94 27.21
N ARG A 42 46.17 6.38 26.07
CA ARG A 42 47.40 6.71 25.31
C ARG A 42 47.47 5.81 24.10
N THR A 43 46.73 6.17 23.04
CA THR A 43 47.05 5.84 21.64
C THR A 43 45.97 6.47 20.74
N CYS A 44 45.96 7.77 20.64
CA CYS A 44 45.26 8.54 19.64
C CYS A 44 46.13 9.68 19.16
N VAL A 45 47.30 9.36 18.59
CA VAL A 45 48.04 10.25 17.71
C VAL A 45 48.83 9.34 16.77
N SER A 46 48.18 8.86 15.70
CA SER A 46 48.81 8.40 14.45
C SER A 46 47.76 7.73 13.55
N SER A 47 46.82 8.49 12.96
CA SER A 47 46.03 8.03 11.83
C SER A 47 45.51 9.18 10.95
N SER A 48 46.29 10.25 10.82
CA SER A 48 45.97 11.33 9.87
C SER A 48 46.64 11.18 8.51
N ALA A 49 47.34 10.07 8.23
CA ALA A 49 48.00 9.81 6.96
C ALA A 49 47.20 8.89 5.99
N HIS A 50 46.14 8.18 6.47
CA HIS A 50 45.38 7.24 5.66
C HIS A 50 44.10 7.84 5.06
N SER A 51 43.69 9.05 5.43
CA SER A 51 42.51 9.72 4.89
C SER A 51 42.76 10.46 3.58
N SER A 52 43.99 10.88 3.34
CA SER A 52 44.36 11.63 2.11
C SER A 52 44.55 10.74 0.88
N GLU A 53 44.85 9.46 1.06
CA GLU A 53 45.05 8.52 -0.03
C GLU A 53 43.74 7.97 -0.60
N LYS A 54 42.72 7.80 0.22
CA LYS A 54 41.36 7.41 -0.20
C LYS A 54 40.62 8.54 -0.95
N ILE A 55 40.94 9.79 -0.66
CA ILE A 55 40.37 10.96 -1.38
C ILE A 55 41.01 11.11 -2.74
N ARG A 56 42.32 10.85 -2.89
CA ARG A 56 43.02 10.86 -4.19
C ARG A 56 42.59 9.70 -5.10
N GLN A 57 42.30 8.53 -4.56
CA GLN A 57 41.76 7.39 -5.37
C GLN A 57 40.33 7.63 -5.85
N LYS A 58 39.47 8.34 -5.09
CA LYS A 58 38.12 8.70 -5.56
C LYS A 58 38.13 9.81 -6.63
N GLN A 59 39.10 10.72 -6.61
CA GLN A 59 39.23 11.73 -7.65
C GLN A 59 39.81 11.17 -8.96
N ALA A 60 40.71 10.18 -8.91
CA ALA A 60 41.23 9.48 -10.07
C ALA A 60 40.17 8.63 -10.79
N PHE A 61 39.24 8.03 -10.06
CA PHE A 61 38.15 7.24 -10.62
C PHE A 61 37.07 8.10 -11.31
N SER A 62 36.85 9.33 -10.84
CA SER A 62 35.91 10.30 -11.44
C SER A 62 36.45 10.92 -12.74
N THR A 63 37.78 10.97 -12.94
CA THR A 63 38.40 11.53 -14.15
C THR A 63 38.52 10.48 -15.25
N ALA A 64 38.61 9.19 -14.91
CA ALA A 64 38.65 8.09 -15.87
C ALA A 64 37.29 7.84 -16.56
N LEU A 65 36.18 8.19 -15.92
CA LEU A 65 34.82 8.03 -16.47
C LEU A 65 34.37 9.19 -17.39
N LYS A 66 35.18 10.22 -17.56
CA LYS A 66 34.87 11.36 -18.47
C LYS A 66 35.56 11.34 -19.83
N ASN A 67 36.47 10.41 -20.10
CA ASN A 67 37.26 10.36 -21.33
C ASN A 67 36.90 9.25 -22.33
N ASP A 68 35.83 8.46 -22.09
CA ASP A 68 35.44 7.37 -23.01
C ASP A 68 34.28 7.70 -23.96
N HIS A 69 34.03 8.96 -24.23
CA HIS A 69 33.03 9.38 -25.22
C HIS A 69 33.65 10.19 -26.35
N LEU A 70 34.59 9.61 -27.10
CA LEU A 70 34.95 10.09 -28.45
C LEU A 70 35.77 8.99 -29.17
N HIS A 71 35.22 8.48 -30.23
CA HIS A 71 35.70 7.55 -31.27
C HIS A 71 35.07 6.15 -31.22
N GLU A 72 34.08 5.98 -32.10
CA GLU A 72 34.11 4.87 -33.05
C GLU A 72 33.07 5.07 -34.15
N LYS A 73 33.62 5.08 -35.38
CA LYS A 73 32.88 4.98 -36.63
C LYS A 73 32.93 3.55 -37.14
N GLU A 74 31.78 3.13 -37.70
CA GLU A 74 31.62 2.21 -38.83
C GLU A 74 32.15 0.76 -38.75
N GLY A 75 31.21 -0.19 -38.87
CA GLY A 75 31.46 -1.60 -39.20
C GLY A 75 30.25 -2.50 -39.03
N LYS A 76 29.41 -2.62 -40.07
CA LYS A 76 28.45 -3.76 -40.16
C LYS A 76 29.24 -5.06 -40.41
N PRO A 77 28.80 -6.20 -39.87
CA PRO A 77 28.13 -7.18 -40.73
C PRO A 77 26.90 -7.86 -40.12
N GLU A 78 26.21 -8.53 -41.03
CA GLU A 78 24.88 -9.17 -40.97
C GLU A 78 24.79 -10.42 -40.08
N ASP A 79 23.53 -10.65 -39.73
CA ASP A 79 22.81 -11.93 -39.60
C ASP A 79 23.06 -12.85 -38.40
N SER A 80 22.05 -12.88 -37.53
CA SER A 80 21.39 -14.12 -37.13
C SER A 80 20.20 -13.80 -36.21
N SER A 81 19.07 -14.30 -36.65
CA SER A 81 17.73 -14.32 -36.08
C SER A 81 17.64 -14.58 -34.56
N VAL A 82 17.30 -13.55 -33.81
CA VAL A 82 16.66 -13.69 -32.49
C VAL A 82 15.29 -12.99 -32.61
N ARG A 83 14.24 -13.78 -32.76
CA ARG A 83 12.86 -13.30 -32.66
C ARG A 83 12.62 -12.80 -31.24
N LYS A 84 12.76 -11.49 -31.06
CA LYS A 84 12.10 -10.78 -29.96
C LYS A 84 10.60 -10.83 -30.24
N PHE A 85 9.84 -11.49 -29.40
CA PHE A 85 8.41 -11.24 -29.29
C PHE A 85 8.25 -9.86 -28.64
N SER A 86 8.45 -8.80 -29.41
CA SER A 86 7.79 -7.54 -29.18
C SER A 86 6.35 -7.74 -29.64
N VAL A 87 5.40 -7.72 -28.72
CA VAL A 87 4.00 -7.53 -29.09
C VAL A 87 3.94 -6.16 -29.71
N ASP A 88 3.97 -6.14 -31.03
CA ASP A 88 3.81 -4.96 -31.86
C ASP A 88 2.36 -4.48 -31.70
N MET A 89 2.13 -3.54 -30.75
CA MET A 89 0.86 -2.85 -30.59
C MET A 89 0.73 -1.73 -31.64
N SER A 90 1.06 -2.03 -32.88
CA SER A 90 0.56 -1.28 -34.02
C SER A 90 -0.83 -1.83 -34.39
N MET A 91 -1.84 -1.47 -33.61
CA MET A 91 -3.21 -1.53 -34.12
C MET A 91 -3.24 -0.71 -35.41
N SER A 92 -3.60 -1.35 -36.50
CA SER A 92 -3.93 -0.71 -37.77
C SER A 92 -5.01 0.36 -37.52
N THR A 93 -4.60 1.59 -37.35
CA THR A 93 -5.45 2.79 -37.27
C THR A 93 -5.83 3.27 -38.67
N SER A 94 -6.17 2.38 -39.56
CA SER A 94 -6.60 2.76 -40.91
C SER A 94 -8.08 2.47 -41.12
N SER A 95 -8.98 3.24 -40.47
CA SER A 95 -10.31 3.55 -41.03
C SER A 95 -11.21 4.49 -40.23
N VAL A 96 -10.80 5.07 -39.11
CA VAL A 96 -11.67 5.99 -38.33
C VAL A 96 -11.06 7.39 -38.14
N ASP A 97 -9.82 7.64 -38.55
CA ASP A 97 -9.05 8.85 -38.11
C ASP A 97 -9.04 10.00 -39.13
N SER A 98 -9.93 10.05 -40.10
CA SER A 98 -9.90 11.08 -41.15
C SER A 98 -10.98 12.17 -41.06
N ARG A 99 -11.69 12.34 -39.92
CA ARG A 99 -12.79 13.32 -39.86
C ARG A 99 -12.81 14.28 -38.66
N LEU A 100 -11.79 14.32 -37.81
CA LEU A 100 -11.76 15.32 -36.74
C LEU A 100 -10.40 16.02 -36.67
N HIS A 101 -10.40 17.34 -36.75
CA HIS A 101 -9.22 18.18 -36.56
C HIS A 101 -8.61 17.99 -35.17
N PRO A 102 -7.25 18.04 -35.01
CA PRO A 102 -6.59 17.87 -33.71
C PRO A 102 -7.03 18.83 -32.62
N GLU A 103 -7.53 20.01 -32.98
CA GLU A 103 -8.03 21.03 -32.04
C GLU A 103 -9.42 20.71 -31.48
N GLU A 104 -10.27 19.98 -32.20
CA GLU A 104 -11.59 19.55 -31.67
C GLU A 104 -11.47 18.37 -30.69
N LYS A 105 -10.43 17.52 -30.82
CA LYS A 105 -10.20 16.40 -29.90
C LYS A 105 -9.78 16.86 -28.50
N ASN A 106 -9.11 18.00 -28.36
CA ASN A 106 -8.73 18.58 -27.07
C ASN A 106 -9.88 19.35 -26.39
N ARG A 107 -10.83 19.90 -27.15
CA ARG A 107 -11.95 20.68 -26.57
C ARG A 107 -12.93 19.83 -25.77
N ALA A 108 -13.25 18.61 -26.19
CA ALA A 108 -14.30 17.82 -25.55
C ALA A 108 -13.94 17.24 -24.17
N SER A 109 -12.65 17.11 -23.82
CA SER A 109 -12.22 16.70 -22.48
C SER A 109 -12.03 17.89 -21.53
N VAL A 110 -11.70 19.06 -22.09
CA VAL A 110 -11.57 20.32 -21.37
C VAL A 110 -12.94 20.83 -20.90
N ASP A 111 -14.02 20.57 -21.70
CA ASP A 111 -15.37 21.04 -21.38
C ASP A 111 -15.97 20.41 -20.11
N VAL A 112 -15.65 19.14 -19.78
CA VAL A 112 -16.19 18.48 -18.56
C VAL A 112 -15.73 19.16 -17.26
N LEU A 113 -14.51 19.67 -17.22
CA LEU A 113 -13.94 20.32 -16.03
C LEU A 113 -14.04 21.85 -16.08
N ALA A 114 -14.23 22.46 -17.26
CA ALA A 114 -14.19 23.92 -17.46
C ALA A 114 -15.53 24.63 -17.24
N GLU A 115 -16.67 23.98 -17.51
CA GLU A 115 -18.00 24.63 -17.46
C GLU A 115 -18.69 24.59 -16.09
N SER A 116 -18.10 23.99 -15.04
CA SER A 116 -18.80 23.77 -13.78
C SER A 116 -18.48 24.84 -12.74
N ARG A 117 -19.51 25.26 -12.00
CA ARG A 117 -19.37 25.98 -10.73
C ARG A 117 -19.31 24.94 -9.59
N PRO A 118 -18.12 24.40 -9.29
CA PRO A 118 -17.98 23.23 -8.41
C PRO A 118 -18.46 23.49 -6.99
N TYR A 119 -18.50 24.77 -6.57
CA TYR A 119 -18.86 25.18 -5.21
C TYR A 119 -20.28 25.73 -5.08
N LYS A 120 -21.08 25.69 -6.14
CA LYS A 120 -22.45 26.25 -6.14
C LYS A 120 -23.34 25.70 -5.02
N THR A 121 -23.17 24.43 -4.70
CA THR A 121 -23.98 23.72 -3.69
C THR A 121 -23.47 23.85 -2.26
N HIS A 122 -22.26 24.41 -2.06
CA HIS A 122 -21.69 24.63 -0.73
C HIS A 122 -22.32 25.83 -0.04
N SER A 123 -22.46 25.78 1.28
CA SER A 123 -22.87 26.97 2.05
C SER A 123 -21.73 28.00 2.12
N THR A 124 -22.07 29.27 2.28
CA THR A 124 -21.08 30.35 2.44
C THR A 124 -20.14 30.08 3.63
N PHE A 125 -20.69 29.55 4.73
CA PHE A 125 -19.90 29.18 5.91
C PHE A 125 -18.87 28.05 5.60
N GLU A 126 -19.26 27.02 4.84
CA GLU A 126 -18.34 25.96 4.42
C GLU A 126 -17.21 26.50 3.55
N LEU A 127 -17.50 27.37 2.61
CA LEU A 127 -16.47 27.99 1.76
C LEU A 127 -15.46 28.80 2.58
N ILE A 128 -15.96 29.67 3.50
CA ILE A 128 -15.08 30.46 4.36
C ILE A 128 -14.21 29.56 5.24
N ARG A 129 -14.81 28.55 5.88
CA ARG A 129 -14.07 27.57 6.69
C ARG A 129 -12.99 26.85 5.86
N SER A 130 -13.33 26.37 4.66
CA SER A 130 -12.39 25.67 3.76
C SER A 130 -11.22 26.55 3.36
N ILE A 131 -11.48 27.82 3.02
CA ILE A 131 -10.42 28.78 2.69
C ILE A 131 -9.49 29.01 3.88
N ILE A 132 -10.06 29.18 5.09
CA ILE A 132 -9.27 29.37 6.32
C ILE A 132 -8.39 28.14 6.58
N VAL A 133 -8.97 26.93 6.54
CA VAL A 133 -8.24 25.68 6.79
C VAL A 133 -7.12 25.49 5.78
N LEU A 134 -7.39 25.62 4.48
CA LEU A 134 -6.38 25.46 3.44
C LEU A 134 -5.25 26.50 3.55
N ARG A 135 -5.56 27.75 3.89
CA ARG A 135 -4.55 28.79 4.17
C ARG A 135 -3.73 28.49 5.42
N SER A 136 -4.38 28.01 6.48
CA SER A 136 -3.67 27.60 7.71
C SER A 136 -2.72 26.46 7.44
N CYS A 137 -3.11 25.43 6.69
CA CYS A 137 -2.23 24.34 6.26
C CYS A 137 -1.02 24.87 5.46
N GLN A 138 -1.23 25.86 4.58
CA GLN A 138 -0.14 26.49 3.83
C GLN A 138 0.88 27.18 4.72
N ILE A 139 0.43 27.88 5.74
CA ILE A 139 1.31 28.58 6.69
C ILE A 139 2.05 27.56 7.55
N ILE A 140 1.35 26.58 8.10
CA ILE A 140 1.90 25.52 8.96
C ILE A 140 2.97 24.72 8.19
N GLY A 141 2.73 24.37 6.93
CA GLY A 141 3.69 23.63 6.10
C GLY A 141 5.00 24.37 5.85
N LYS A 142 5.00 25.73 5.93
CA LYS A 142 6.22 26.54 5.85
C LYS A 142 7.04 26.56 7.15
N PHE A 143 6.41 26.20 8.26
CA PHE A 143 7.04 26.19 9.58
C PHE A 143 6.92 24.81 10.24
N PRO A 144 7.77 23.83 9.88
CA PRO A 144 7.71 22.46 10.42
C PRO A 144 7.75 22.37 11.95
N SER A 145 8.40 23.36 12.60
CA SER A 145 8.46 23.43 14.07
C SER A 145 7.09 23.60 14.74
N THR A 146 6.11 24.19 14.05
CA THR A 146 4.75 24.33 14.58
C THR A 146 4.00 22.99 14.65
N LEU A 147 4.29 22.07 13.71
CA LEU A 147 3.74 20.72 13.75
C LEU A 147 4.25 19.93 14.95
N GLY A 148 5.57 20.01 15.23
CA GLY A 148 6.17 19.40 16.41
C GLY A 148 5.58 19.92 17.73
N CYS A 149 5.23 21.22 17.81
CA CYS A 149 4.53 21.77 18.97
C CYS A 149 3.12 21.16 19.15
N VAL A 150 2.37 21.01 18.08
CA VAL A 150 1.04 20.38 18.12
C VAL A 150 1.16 18.92 18.56
N GLU A 151 2.06 18.17 17.94
CA GLU A 151 2.34 16.77 18.34
C GLU A 151 2.73 16.67 19.83
N HIS A 152 3.58 17.56 20.30
CA HIS A 152 4.03 17.57 21.72
C HIS A 152 2.86 17.86 22.67
N ILE A 153 1.97 18.78 22.36
CA ILE A 153 0.79 19.11 23.19
C ILE A 153 -0.14 17.90 23.29
N PHE A 154 -0.42 17.23 22.17
CA PHE A 154 -1.31 16.06 22.16
C PHE A 154 -0.65 14.83 22.80
N ALA A 155 0.65 14.66 22.63
CA ALA A 155 1.40 13.59 23.28
C ALA A 155 1.47 13.73 24.81
N ASN A 156 1.43 14.96 25.31
CA ASN A 156 1.51 15.29 26.75
C ASN A 156 0.19 15.89 27.26
N ARG A 157 -0.93 15.47 26.71
CA ARG A 157 -2.27 16.03 27.03
C ARG A 157 -2.65 15.94 28.50
N GLU A 158 -2.14 14.95 29.20
CA GLU A 158 -2.36 14.77 30.64
C GLU A 158 -1.72 15.90 31.46
N ASN A 159 -0.60 16.45 30.98
CA ASN A 159 0.09 17.58 31.62
C ASN A 159 -0.55 18.94 31.29
N PHE A 160 -1.33 19.03 30.21
CA PHE A 160 -1.94 20.29 29.74
C PHE A 160 -3.44 20.11 29.37
N PRO A 161 -4.31 19.67 30.29
CA PRO A 161 -5.68 19.26 29.96
C PRO A 161 -6.53 20.38 29.36
N LEU A 162 -6.46 21.59 29.89
CA LEU A 162 -7.23 22.74 29.39
C LEU A 162 -6.77 23.18 27.99
N ILE A 163 -5.46 23.17 27.77
CA ILE A 163 -4.86 23.54 26.49
C ILE A 163 -5.21 22.50 25.44
N SER A 164 -5.10 21.22 25.76
CA SER A 164 -5.44 20.14 24.81
C SER A 164 -6.93 20.12 24.48
N GLN A 165 -7.81 20.35 25.44
CA GLN A 165 -9.26 20.49 25.18
C GLN A 165 -9.60 21.66 24.27
N PHE A 166 -8.96 22.82 24.49
CA PHE A 166 -9.14 23.99 23.62
C PHE A 166 -8.64 23.69 22.20
N PHE A 167 -7.46 23.09 22.05
CA PHE A 167 -6.93 22.69 20.73
C PHE A 167 -7.80 21.64 20.06
N SER A 168 -8.28 20.62 20.79
CA SER A 168 -9.21 19.61 20.26
C SER A 168 -10.49 20.27 19.76
N PHE A 169 -11.04 21.24 20.48
CA PHE A 169 -12.23 21.99 20.06
C PHE A 169 -11.95 22.80 18.76
N VAL A 170 -10.81 23.50 18.69
CA VAL A 170 -10.45 24.26 17.48
C VAL A 170 -10.25 23.33 16.30
N ILE A 171 -9.47 22.25 16.47
CA ILE A 171 -9.20 21.26 15.40
C ILE A 171 -10.51 20.62 14.94
N ARG A 172 -11.41 20.23 15.87
CA ARG A 172 -12.70 19.61 15.55
C ARG A 172 -13.54 20.48 14.62
N ASN A 173 -13.60 21.79 14.90
CA ASN A 173 -14.42 22.73 14.14
C ASN A 173 -13.74 23.28 12.86
N THR A 174 -12.46 23.02 12.67
CA THR A 174 -11.66 23.48 11.53
C THR A 174 -11.16 22.33 10.67
N ALA A 175 -9.91 21.89 10.88
CA ALA A 175 -9.24 20.87 10.06
C ALA A 175 -9.99 19.52 10.09
N TYR A 176 -10.43 19.07 11.25
CA TYR A 176 -11.18 17.81 11.38
C TYR A 176 -12.50 17.85 10.60
N ALA A 177 -13.30 18.91 10.81
CA ALA A 177 -14.56 19.08 10.09
C ALA A 177 -14.38 19.22 8.57
N HIS A 178 -13.20 19.62 8.11
CA HIS A 178 -12.86 19.76 6.69
C HIS A 178 -12.37 18.43 6.08
N PHE A 179 -11.42 17.73 6.72
CA PHE A 179 -10.75 16.57 6.16
C PHE A 179 -11.30 15.21 6.62
N CYS A 180 -12.15 15.15 7.67
CA CYS A 180 -12.68 13.91 8.22
C CYS A 180 -14.19 13.80 8.07
N GLY A 181 -14.68 12.56 8.02
CA GLY A 181 -16.11 12.25 7.88
C GLY A 181 -16.91 12.52 9.15
N GLY A 182 -16.33 12.29 10.31
CA GLY A 182 -16.96 12.38 11.62
C GLY A 182 -16.32 11.44 12.64
N GLU A 183 -16.72 11.54 13.91
CA GLU A 183 -16.23 10.66 14.97
C GLU A 183 -16.92 9.30 14.99
N ASN A 184 -18.12 9.23 14.42
CA ASN A 184 -18.96 8.03 14.45
C ASN A 184 -19.69 7.83 13.11
N ILE A 185 -20.25 6.64 12.93
CA ILE A 185 -20.93 6.24 11.70
C ILE A 185 -22.08 7.19 11.33
N LYS A 186 -22.84 7.70 12.30
CA LYS A 186 -23.96 8.61 12.03
C LYS A 186 -23.50 9.92 11.39
N GLU A 187 -22.43 10.51 11.89
CA GLU A 187 -21.83 11.74 11.31
C GLU A 187 -21.32 11.47 9.90
N VAL A 188 -20.63 10.33 9.72
CA VAL A 188 -20.12 9.86 8.42
C VAL A 188 -21.25 9.68 7.41
N THR A 189 -22.35 9.03 7.79
CA THR A 189 -23.52 8.83 6.93
C THR A 189 -24.12 10.16 6.51
N ASN A 190 -24.35 11.07 7.45
CA ASN A 190 -24.89 12.41 7.15
C ASN A 190 -24.00 13.17 6.17
N LYS A 191 -22.69 13.12 6.37
CA LYS A 191 -21.74 13.81 5.48
C LYS A 191 -21.68 13.17 4.09
N SER A 192 -21.76 11.86 4.02
CA SER A 192 -21.80 11.11 2.75
C SER A 192 -23.09 11.38 1.98
N SER A 193 -24.25 11.38 2.62
CA SER A 193 -25.54 11.72 1.99
C SER A 193 -25.50 13.14 1.40
N LYS A 194 -24.91 14.09 2.14
CA LYS A 194 -24.72 15.46 1.66
C LYS A 194 -23.84 15.53 0.40
N LEU A 195 -22.71 14.78 0.36
CA LEU A 195 -21.84 14.72 -0.83
C LEU A 195 -22.59 14.16 -2.04
N TRP A 196 -23.42 13.13 -1.81
CA TRP A 196 -24.23 12.55 -2.87
C TRP A 196 -25.29 13.51 -3.41
N GLU A 197 -26.01 14.17 -2.53
CA GLU A 197 -27.02 15.16 -2.91
C GLU A 197 -26.42 16.33 -3.69
N GLN A 198 -25.26 16.83 -3.24
CA GLN A 198 -24.60 17.99 -3.80
C GLN A 198 -23.89 17.75 -5.13
N GLY A 199 -23.38 16.54 -5.39
CA GLY A 199 -22.53 16.31 -6.56
C GLY A 199 -22.47 14.87 -7.04
N LYS A 200 -23.36 13.97 -6.59
CA LYS A 200 -23.33 12.54 -6.91
C LYS A 200 -22.00 11.87 -6.55
N ILE A 201 -21.40 12.29 -5.45
CA ILE A 201 -20.10 11.87 -4.97
C ILE A 201 -20.29 10.79 -3.91
N GLY A 202 -19.74 9.59 -4.15
CA GLY A 202 -19.72 8.49 -3.18
C GLY A 202 -18.65 8.68 -2.08
N ALA A 203 -18.64 7.79 -1.12
CA ALA A 203 -17.64 7.77 -0.05
C ALA A 203 -16.85 6.45 -0.05
N ILE A 204 -15.54 6.54 0.18
CA ILE A 204 -14.67 5.43 0.56
C ILE A 204 -14.41 5.62 2.05
N LEU A 205 -14.94 4.72 2.87
CA LEU A 205 -14.78 4.86 4.31
C LEU A 205 -13.43 4.26 4.76
N ASP A 206 -12.72 5.02 5.60
CA ASP A 206 -11.45 4.62 6.19
C ASP A 206 -11.49 4.82 7.71
N TYR A 207 -11.33 3.75 8.47
CA TYR A 207 -11.15 3.83 9.91
C TYR A 207 -9.71 4.26 10.20
N ALA A 208 -9.51 5.52 10.55
CA ALA A 208 -8.20 6.17 10.59
C ALA A 208 -7.65 6.32 12.03
N ALA A 209 -7.64 5.26 12.81
CA ALA A 209 -7.03 5.22 14.15
C ALA A 209 -5.51 4.92 14.10
N GLU A 210 -4.79 5.56 13.19
CA GLU A 210 -3.34 5.40 13.05
C GLU A 210 -2.59 6.18 14.16
N GLN A 211 -1.65 5.54 14.83
CA GLN A 211 -0.75 6.21 15.76
C GLN A 211 0.66 6.31 15.16
N THR A 212 1.42 7.30 15.61
CA THR A 212 2.84 7.40 15.30
C THR A 212 3.59 6.69 16.42
N THR A 213 4.22 5.56 16.15
CA THR A 213 5.05 4.86 17.13
C THR A 213 6.15 5.79 17.60
N LYS A 214 6.17 6.12 18.91
CA LYS A 214 7.32 6.75 19.54
C LYS A 214 8.28 5.66 19.99
N ASP A 215 9.51 5.76 19.55
CA ASP A 215 10.61 4.85 19.87
C ASP A 215 11.07 4.88 21.37
N ASP A 216 10.36 5.61 22.22
CA ASP A 216 10.79 5.82 23.61
C ASP A 216 9.86 5.09 24.57
N ASP A 217 10.10 4.13 25.26
CA ASP A 217 9.53 3.63 26.54
C ASP A 217 8.81 2.28 26.62
N LYS A 218 8.93 1.36 25.69
CA LYS A 218 8.63 -0.04 26.06
C LYS A 218 9.66 -1.01 25.48
N LYS A 219 10.77 -1.17 26.19
CA LYS A 219 11.61 -2.37 26.13
C LYS A 219 10.88 -3.54 26.81
N GLU A 220 9.81 -4.05 26.21
CA GLU A 220 9.55 -5.47 26.33
C GLU A 220 10.57 -6.17 25.43
N GLU A 221 11.23 -7.19 25.95
CA GLU A 221 12.22 -8.01 25.25
C GLU A 221 11.66 -8.55 23.93
N THR A 222 11.61 -7.69 22.92
CA THR A 222 11.53 -8.14 21.53
C THR A 222 12.88 -8.76 21.25
N VAL A 223 12.90 -10.07 21.16
CA VAL A 223 14.06 -10.83 20.68
C VAL A 223 14.38 -10.32 19.28
N PHE A 224 15.30 -9.35 19.21
CA PHE A 224 15.85 -8.86 17.96
C PHE A 224 16.68 -9.99 17.37
N PHE A 225 16.14 -10.63 16.34
CA PHE A 225 16.94 -11.51 15.50
C PHE A 225 17.79 -10.63 14.57
N ASP A 226 19.12 -10.75 14.68
CA ASP A 226 20.09 -10.23 13.72
C ASP A 226 19.82 -10.89 12.33
N LEU A 227 18.88 -10.35 11.58
CA LEU A 227 18.65 -10.72 10.19
C LEU A 227 19.43 -9.75 9.30
N PRO A 228 20.28 -10.22 8.39
CA PRO A 228 20.86 -9.37 7.37
C PRO A 228 19.76 -8.71 6.55
N GLY A 229 19.64 -7.38 6.65
CA GLY A 229 18.62 -6.60 5.95
C GLY A 229 17.46 -6.08 6.81
N THR A 230 17.29 -6.55 8.05
CA THR A 230 16.37 -5.97 9.03
C THR A 230 17.18 -5.17 10.05
N TYR A 231 17.49 -3.93 9.73
CA TYR A 231 18.02 -3.00 10.71
C TYR A 231 16.86 -2.22 11.32
N PRO A 232 16.85 -2.00 12.65
CA PRO A 232 15.89 -1.09 13.24
C PRO A 232 16.04 0.27 12.55
N SER A 233 15.04 0.68 11.81
CA SER A 233 14.97 2.02 11.27
C SER A 233 14.73 2.97 12.44
N ASN A 234 15.57 3.98 12.63
CA ASN A 234 15.34 5.08 13.57
C ASN A 234 14.17 5.99 13.11
N GLN A 235 13.35 5.52 12.16
CA GLN A 235 12.20 6.24 11.67
C GLN A 235 10.92 5.56 12.16
N PRO A 236 10.02 6.30 12.82
CA PRO A 236 8.73 5.76 13.21
C PRO A 236 7.98 5.30 11.96
N ALA A 237 7.62 4.02 11.92
CA ALA A 237 6.73 3.49 10.91
C ALA A 237 5.35 4.14 11.09
N ARG A 238 4.70 4.52 10.00
CA ARG A 238 3.33 5.01 10.02
C ARG A 238 2.39 3.81 9.95
N THR A 239 2.26 3.12 11.08
CA THR A 239 1.46 1.90 11.22
C THR A 239 0.50 2.04 12.39
N TYR A 240 -0.41 1.09 12.53
CA TYR A 240 -1.12 0.91 13.78
C TYR A 240 -0.14 0.42 14.84
N ASP A 241 -0.20 0.99 16.04
CA ASP A 241 0.57 0.46 17.17
C ASP A 241 0.09 -0.93 17.50
N TYR A 242 1.02 -1.88 17.54
CA TYR A 242 0.72 -3.22 18.02
C TYR A 242 0.72 -3.24 19.55
N GLU A 243 -0.47 -3.14 20.13
CA GLU A 243 -0.63 -3.28 21.57
C GLU A 243 -0.77 -4.74 21.99
N SER A 244 -1.60 -5.50 21.26
CA SER A 244 -1.88 -6.91 21.53
C SER A 244 -2.75 -7.54 20.44
N GLU A 245 -2.85 -8.88 20.42
CA GLU A 245 -3.79 -9.59 19.56
C GLU A 245 -5.26 -9.20 19.85
N VAL A 246 -5.60 -8.88 21.10
CA VAL A 246 -6.93 -8.39 21.49
C VAL A 246 -7.24 -7.02 20.87
N ALA A 247 -6.25 -6.16 20.75
CA ALA A 247 -6.41 -4.88 20.06
C ALA A 247 -6.67 -5.11 18.56
N CYS A 248 -5.95 -6.03 17.94
CA CYS A 248 -6.19 -6.41 16.54
C CYS A 248 -7.63 -6.97 16.34
N ASP A 249 -8.17 -7.74 17.29
CA ASP A 249 -9.55 -8.23 17.23
C ASP A 249 -10.56 -7.08 17.32
N ARG A 250 -10.31 -6.07 18.14
CA ARG A 250 -11.15 -4.84 18.19
C ARG A 250 -11.12 -4.07 16.88
N HIS A 251 -9.96 -4.00 16.20
CA HIS A 251 -9.89 -3.39 14.89
C HIS A 251 -10.73 -4.14 13.85
N VAL A 252 -10.82 -5.48 13.92
CA VAL A 252 -11.74 -6.25 13.06
C VAL A 252 -13.17 -5.75 13.20
N GLU A 253 -13.66 -5.55 14.44
CA GLU A 253 -15.00 -5.04 14.67
C GLU A 253 -15.21 -3.65 14.06
N SER A 254 -14.21 -2.78 14.17
CA SER A 254 -14.24 -1.44 13.56
C SER A 254 -14.30 -1.50 12.02
N PHE A 255 -13.52 -2.39 11.39
CA PHE A 255 -13.58 -2.59 9.94
C PHE A 255 -14.90 -3.22 9.49
N MET A 256 -15.46 -4.15 10.25
CA MET A 256 -16.79 -4.73 9.99
C MET A 256 -17.88 -3.65 10.04
N ALA A 257 -17.84 -2.78 11.05
CA ALA A 257 -18.77 -1.64 11.15
C ALA A 257 -18.58 -0.66 9.97
N CYS A 258 -17.34 -0.41 9.54
CA CYS A 258 -17.01 0.40 8.37
C CYS A 258 -17.63 -0.16 7.08
N ILE A 259 -17.50 -1.46 6.83
CA ILE A 259 -18.08 -2.15 5.66
C ILE A 259 -19.61 -2.05 5.70
N SER A 260 -20.22 -2.30 6.85
CA SER A 260 -21.68 -2.23 7.02
C SER A 260 -22.21 -0.81 6.74
N ALA A 261 -21.51 0.23 7.24
CA ALA A 261 -21.86 1.61 6.99
C ALA A 261 -21.69 2.00 5.51
N ALA A 262 -20.58 1.60 4.89
CA ALA A 262 -20.33 1.84 3.47
C ALA A 262 -21.42 1.20 2.59
N ASN A 263 -21.83 -0.03 2.93
CA ASN A 263 -22.91 -0.72 2.22
C ASN A 263 -24.27 0.01 2.37
N SER A 264 -24.63 0.43 3.58
CA SER A 264 -25.89 1.16 3.82
C SER A 264 -25.94 2.46 3.01
N ILE A 265 -24.89 3.28 3.10
CA ILE A 265 -24.79 4.54 2.35
C ILE A 265 -24.90 4.33 0.84
N SER A 266 -24.24 3.30 0.33
CA SER A 266 -24.19 3.02 -1.11
C SER A 266 -25.50 2.45 -1.62
N SER A 267 -26.20 1.65 -0.81
CA SER A 267 -27.52 1.10 -1.14
C SER A 267 -28.57 2.20 -1.27
N GLU A 268 -28.57 3.20 -0.37
CA GLU A 268 -29.44 4.36 -0.44
C GLU A 268 -29.22 5.19 -1.71
N ASN A 269 -27.98 5.26 -2.16
CA ASN A 269 -27.57 6.07 -3.32
C ASN A 269 -27.50 5.28 -4.64
N ASN A 270 -27.76 3.98 -4.61
CA ASN A 270 -27.61 3.06 -5.76
C ASN A 270 -26.21 3.17 -6.41
N THR A 271 -25.16 3.13 -5.59
CA THR A 271 -23.76 3.23 -6.01
C THR A 271 -22.95 2.02 -5.55
N LYS A 272 -21.72 1.88 -6.04
CA LYS A 272 -20.79 0.88 -5.52
C LYS A 272 -20.27 1.30 -4.15
N SER A 273 -20.24 0.35 -3.23
CA SER A 273 -19.75 0.52 -1.88
C SER A 273 -18.23 0.29 -1.82
N PHE A 274 -17.51 1.14 -1.08
CA PHE A 274 -16.06 1.04 -0.90
C PHE A 274 -15.66 1.25 0.57
N ALA A 275 -14.74 0.40 1.05
CA ALA A 275 -14.08 0.56 2.34
C ALA A 275 -12.57 0.32 2.18
N ALA A 276 -11.74 1.02 2.94
CA ALA A 276 -10.30 0.83 2.96
C ALA A 276 -9.88 -0.08 4.12
N LEU A 277 -8.81 -0.85 3.92
CA LEU A 277 -8.22 -1.75 4.91
C LEU A 277 -6.71 -1.57 4.96
N LYS A 278 -6.16 -1.34 6.16
CA LYS A 278 -4.73 -1.38 6.43
C LYS A 278 -4.37 -2.70 7.12
N VAL A 279 -3.46 -3.45 6.51
CA VAL A 279 -3.06 -4.78 7.00
C VAL A 279 -2.33 -4.68 8.33
N THR A 280 -1.54 -3.62 8.54
CA THR A 280 -0.82 -3.36 9.80
C THR A 280 -1.72 -3.17 11.02
N ALA A 281 -3.00 -2.90 10.83
CA ALA A 281 -3.99 -2.84 11.92
C ALA A 281 -4.38 -4.22 12.48
N LEU A 282 -4.10 -5.31 11.77
CA LEU A 282 -4.65 -6.64 12.05
C LEU A 282 -3.62 -7.65 12.58
N GLY A 283 -2.38 -7.22 12.76
CA GLY A 283 -1.31 -8.03 13.31
C GLY A 283 -0.06 -7.20 13.58
N ASN A 284 0.95 -7.81 14.18
CA ASN A 284 2.21 -7.14 14.48
C ASN A 284 2.92 -6.70 13.17
N PRO A 285 3.23 -5.41 12.97
CA PRO A 285 3.93 -4.92 11.77
C PRO A 285 5.31 -5.56 11.57
N LEU A 286 6.04 -5.89 12.64
CA LEU A 286 7.32 -6.61 12.53
C LEU A 286 7.15 -7.97 11.88
N LEU A 287 6.01 -8.63 12.09
CA LEU A 287 5.71 -9.90 11.46
C LEU A 287 5.52 -9.75 9.94
N LEU A 288 4.87 -8.66 9.50
CA LEU A 288 4.75 -8.31 8.08
C LEU A 288 6.11 -8.02 7.45
N GLU A 289 7.01 -7.34 8.15
CA GLU A 289 8.38 -7.10 7.67
C GLU A 289 9.16 -8.43 7.51
N ARG A 290 9.04 -9.36 8.46
CA ARG A 290 9.63 -10.68 8.35
C ARG A 290 9.04 -11.50 7.20
N MET A 291 7.71 -11.50 7.05
CA MET A 291 7.05 -12.12 5.90
C MET A 291 7.54 -11.52 4.58
N SER A 292 7.67 -10.21 4.50
CA SER A 292 8.18 -9.51 3.32
C SER A 292 9.61 -9.91 3.01
N SER A 293 10.49 -9.97 4.01
CA SER A 293 11.86 -10.44 3.86
C SER A 293 11.91 -11.87 3.32
N THR A 294 11.04 -12.74 3.81
CA THR A 294 10.92 -14.11 3.35
C THR A 294 10.52 -14.20 1.86
N ILE A 295 9.54 -13.38 1.45
CA ILE A 295 9.06 -13.30 0.06
C ILE A 295 10.16 -12.76 -0.87
N VAL A 296 10.90 -11.73 -0.41
CA VAL A 296 12.03 -11.17 -1.16
C VAL A 296 13.14 -12.20 -1.35
N GLU A 297 13.51 -12.96 -0.29
CA GLU A 297 14.51 -14.02 -0.42
C GLU A 297 14.07 -15.17 -1.32
N ALA A 298 12.78 -15.45 -1.34
CA ALA A 298 12.20 -16.41 -2.28
C ALA A 298 12.27 -15.91 -3.74
N ARG A 299 12.10 -14.62 -3.97
CA ARG A 299 12.31 -13.98 -5.28
C ARG A 299 13.79 -14.01 -5.68
N ASN A 300 14.68 -13.75 -4.74
CA ASN A 300 16.12 -13.85 -4.95
C ASN A 300 16.54 -15.28 -5.33
N LEU A 301 15.89 -16.27 -4.73
CA LEU A 301 16.13 -17.68 -5.09
C LEU A 301 15.67 -17.97 -6.54
N PHE A 302 14.51 -17.46 -6.98
CA PHE A 302 14.07 -17.56 -8.38
C PHE A 302 15.13 -17.01 -9.34
N THR A 303 15.66 -15.82 -9.06
CA THR A 303 16.69 -15.18 -9.89
C THR A 303 18.00 -16.01 -9.94
N LYS A 304 18.30 -16.76 -8.88
CA LYS A 304 19.46 -17.67 -8.87
C LYS A 304 19.24 -18.93 -9.70
N PHE A 305 18.00 -19.37 -9.84
CA PHE A 305 17.65 -20.50 -10.71
C PHE A 305 17.56 -20.07 -12.18
N ASP A 306 17.06 -18.87 -12.48
CA ASP A 306 17.03 -18.28 -13.83
C ASP A 306 18.43 -17.77 -14.21
N THR A 307 19.33 -18.69 -14.53
CA THR A 307 20.74 -18.40 -14.79
C THR A 307 20.95 -17.60 -16.07
N ASN A 308 20.11 -17.82 -17.07
CA ASN A 308 20.15 -17.13 -18.36
C ASN A 308 19.37 -15.79 -18.37
N LYS A 309 18.76 -15.42 -17.23
CA LYS A 309 17.97 -14.17 -17.02
C LYS A 309 16.83 -14.01 -18.03
N SER A 310 16.21 -15.11 -18.42
CA SER A 310 15.09 -15.13 -19.36
C SER A 310 13.75 -14.73 -18.72
N GLY A 311 13.68 -14.61 -17.38
CA GLY A 311 12.47 -14.44 -16.60
C GLY A 311 11.68 -15.74 -16.40
N LYS A 312 12.23 -16.87 -16.84
CA LYS A 312 11.60 -18.20 -16.72
C LYS A 312 12.68 -19.24 -16.47
N ILE A 313 12.43 -20.15 -15.53
CA ILE A 313 13.33 -21.26 -15.20
C ILE A 313 12.99 -22.44 -16.12
N SER A 314 13.94 -22.91 -16.91
CA SER A 314 13.83 -24.14 -17.69
C SER A 314 13.97 -25.39 -16.80
N HIS A 315 13.65 -26.57 -17.32
CA HIS A 315 13.78 -27.83 -16.59
C HIS A 315 15.23 -28.08 -16.14
N SER A 316 16.22 -27.83 -17.01
CA SER A 316 17.64 -27.98 -16.66
C SER A 316 18.10 -27.02 -15.57
N GLU A 317 17.72 -25.75 -15.67
CA GLU A 317 18.04 -24.73 -14.65
C GLU A 317 17.39 -25.06 -13.30
N PHE A 318 16.16 -25.58 -13.33
CA PHE A 318 15.49 -26.02 -12.11
C PHE A 318 16.22 -27.20 -11.46
N ASP A 319 16.58 -28.22 -12.25
CA ASP A 319 17.29 -29.40 -11.76
C ASP A 319 18.65 -29.04 -11.15
N GLU A 320 19.44 -28.24 -11.85
CA GLU A 320 20.75 -27.80 -11.37
C GLU A 320 20.61 -26.96 -10.09
N GLY A 321 19.70 -25.95 -10.10
CA GLY A 321 19.45 -25.11 -8.95
C GLY A 321 18.93 -25.93 -7.75
N TYR A 322 17.98 -26.82 -7.97
CA TYR A 322 17.42 -27.63 -6.88
C TYR A 322 18.48 -28.56 -6.26
N ARG A 323 19.33 -29.23 -7.07
CA ARG A 323 20.46 -30.03 -6.59
C ARG A 323 21.49 -29.24 -5.82
N LEU A 324 21.71 -27.97 -6.23
CA LEU A 324 22.66 -27.08 -5.56
C LEU A 324 22.15 -26.65 -4.17
N PHE A 325 20.87 -26.28 -4.07
CA PHE A 325 20.32 -25.65 -2.86
C PHE A 325 19.67 -26.64 -1.89
N PHE A 326 19.14 -27.80 -2.35
CA PHE A 326 18.33 -28.72 -1.52
C PHE A 326 18.94 -30.15 -1.40
N LYS A 327 18.70 -30.78 -0.24
CA LYS A 327 19.23 -32.12 0.09
C LYS A 327 18.40 -33.27 -0.50
N ASP A 328 17.09 -33.01 -0.73
CA ASP A 328 16.11 -34.02 -1.15
C ASP A 328 15.87 -34.02 -2.68
N ALA A 329 16.87 -33.59 -3.45
CA ALA A 329 16.76 -33.41 -4.89
C ALA A 329 16.39 -34.71 -5.63
N GLU A 330 17.08 -35.84 -5.33
CA GLU A 330 16.88 -37.10 -6.03
C GLU A 330 15.43 -37.62 -5.90
N GLU A 331 14.79 -37.40 -4.76
CA GLU A 331 13.46 -37.93 -4.46
C GLU A 331 12.32 -37.08 -5.03
N LYS A 332 12.52 -35.75 -5.07
CA LYS A 332 11.40 -34.78 -5.28
C LYS A 332 11.45 -34.02 -6.58
N LEU A 333 12.60 -33.93 -7.25
CA LEU A 333 12.80 -33.14 -8.45
C LEU A 333 11.70 -33.29 -9.50
N PRO A 334 11.34 -34.51 -9.98
CA PRO A 334 10.36 -34.64 -11.06
C PRO A 334 8.98 -34.10 -10.66
N ARG A 335 8.53 -34.42 -9.46
CA ARG A 335 7.21 -34.02 -8.96
C ARG A 335 7.11 -32.51 -8.65
N MET A 336 8.23 -31.91 -8.27
CA MET A 336 8.26 -30.46 -7.95
C MET A 336 8.14 -29.63 -9.22
N PHE A 337 8.85 -30.00 -10.29
CA PHE A 337 8.76 -29.29 -11.56
C PHE A 337 7.35 -29.39 -12.16
N GLU A 338 6.77 -30.59 -12.21
CA GLU A 338 5.39 -30.81 -12.69
C GLU A 338 4.35 -29.99 -11.91
N ARG A 339 4.54 -29.90 -10.59
CA ARG A 339 3.65 -29.09 -9.73
C ARG A 339 3.72 -27.60 -10.03
N LEU A 340 4.89 -27.10 -10.45
CA LEU A 340 5.14 -25.70 -10.79
C LEU A 340 4.78 -25.36 -12.24
N ASP A 341 4.81 -26.36 -13.11
CA ASP A 341 4.44 -26.24 -14.52
C ASP A 341 3.23 -27.14 -14.87
N PRO A 342 2.05 -26.88 -14.28
CA PRO A 342 0.86 -27.70 -14.50
C PRO A 342 0.36 -27.69 -15.96
N CYS A 343 0.80 -26.69 -16.74
CA CYS A 343 0.48 -26.57 -18.16
C CYS A 343 1.46 -27.30 -19.07
N ASN A 344 2.48 -27.95 -18.49
CA ASN A 344 3.53 -28.65 -19.19
C ASN A 344 4.22 -27.79 -20.27
N SER A 345 4.46 -26.54 -19.93
CA SER A 345 5.13 -25.55 -20.81
C SER A 345 6.65 -25.75 -20.90
N GLY A 346 7.23 -26.60 -20.07
CA GLY A 346 8.66 -26.81 -19.92
C GLY A 346 9.40 -25.67 -19.23
N ARG A 347 8.67 -24.69 -18.68
CA ARG A 347 9.25 -23.51 -18.03
C ARG A 347 8.43 -23.04 -16.84
N ILE A 348 9.10 -22.60 -15.79
CA ILE A 348 8.50 -22.05 -14.58
C ILE A 348 8.72 -20.53 -14.59
N ASP A 349 7.67 -19.74 -14.59
CA ASP A 349 7.74 -18.29 -14.39
C ASP A 349 7.59 -17.89 -12.91
N TYR A 350 7.76 -16.61 -12.62
CA TYR A 350 7.66 -16.11 -11.25
C TYR A 350 6.25 -16.28 -10.65
N ILE A 351 5.18 -16.24 -11.46
CA ILE A 351 3.81 -16.43 -10.98
C ILE A 351 3.61 -17.86 -10.45
N ALA A 352 4.08 -18.85 -11.19
CA ALA A 352 4.06 -20.23 -10.77
C ALA A 352 4.97 -20.49 -9.57
N TRP A 353 6.20 -19.93 -9.59
CA TRP A 353 7.17 -20.02 -8.50
C TRP A 353 6.61 -19.46 -7.19
N SER A 354 5.99 -18.29 -7.22
CA SER A 354 5.45 -17.62 -6.03
C SER A 354 4.37 -18.41 -5.29
N LYS A 355 3.71 -19.37 -5.95
CA LYS A 355 2.74 -20.28 -5.30
C LYS A 355 3.37 -21.26 -4.32
N LEU A 356 4.62 -21.67 -4.54
CA LEU A 356 5.32 -22.60 -3.63
C LEU A 356 5.79 -21.94 -2.34
N LEU A 357 5.82 -20.63 -2.32
CA LEU A 357 6.54 -19.86 -1.33
C LEU A 357 5.57 -19.07 -0.46
N SER A 358 4.44 -19.72 -0.09
CA SER A 358 3.63 -19.15 0.97
C SER A 358 4.44 -19.12 2.28
N PRO A 359 4.30 -18.10 3.12
CA PRO A 359 4.98 -18.04 4.42
C PRO A 359 4.80 -19.32 5.25
N ALA A 360 3.68 -20.02 5.10
CA ALA A 360 3.39 -21.28 5.79
C ALA A 360 4.17 -22.49 5.24
N ASP A 361 4.49 -22.52 3.93
CA ASP A 361 5.24 -23.62 3.31
C ASP A 361 6.75 -23.51 3.48
N LEU A 362 7.25 -22.30 3.69
CA LEU A 362 8.68 -21.99 3.74
C LEU A 362 9.46 -22.73 4.82
N PRO A 363 8.99 -22.93 6.07
CA PRO A 363 9.73 -23.71 7.06
C PRO A 363 10.03 -25.12 6.58
N ARG A 364 9.07 -25.75 5.89
CA ARG A 364 9.23 -27.10 5.32
C ARG A 364 10.26 -27.11 4.18
N ILE A 365 10.27 -26.10 3.33
CA ILE A 365 11.22 -25.97 2.21
C ILE A 365 12.62 -25.72 2.75
N VAL A 366 12.74 -24.78 3.70
CA VAL A 366 14.01 -24.39 4.30
C VAL A 366 14.68 -25.53 5.09
N SER A 367 13.89 -26.41 5.74
CA SER A 367 14.45 -27.60 6.43
C SER A 367 15.23 -28.53 5.48
N LYS A 368 15.00 -28.42 4.18
CA LYS A 368 15.67 -29.19 3.13
C LYS A 368 16.87 -28.49 2.50
N CYS A 369 17.13 -27.22 2.84
CA CYS A 369 18.31 -26.50 2.35
C CYS A 369 19.61 -27.18 2.82
N ARG A 370 20.64 -27.15 1.95
CA ARG A 370 21.97 -27.71 2.25
C ARG A 370 22.74 -26.88 3.26
N SER A 371 22.49 -25.59 3.29
CA SER A 371 23.15 -24.64 4.19
C SER A 371 22.17 -23.61 4.75
N VAL A 372 22.53 -23.03 5.89
CA VAL A 372 21.80 -21.92 6.48
C VAL A 372 22.13 -20.65 5.69
N GLY A 373 21.23 -20.27 4.79
CA GLY A 373 21.34 -19.08 3.96
C GLY A 373 20.35 -17.97 4.37
N PRO A 374 20.26 -16.86 3.59
CA PRO A 374 19.33 -15.77 3.85
C PRO A 374 17.86 -16.23 3.95
N LEU A 375 17.41 -17.11 3.05
CA LEU A 375 16.06 -17.68 3.10
C LEU A 375 15.79 -18.44 4.41
N SER A 376 16.78 -19.22 4.89
CA SER A 376 16.66 -19.95 6.16
C SER A 376 16.55 -19.01 7.36
N ARG A 377 17.30 -17.91 7.35
CA ARG A 377 17.25 -16.90 8.43
C ARG A 377 15.96 -16.07 8.40
N ALA A 378 15.41 -15.84 7.23
CA ALA A 378 14.14 -15.12 7.06
C ALA A 378 12.90 -15.95 7.42
N THR A 379 13.03 -17.28 7.55
CA THR A 379 11.91 -18.19 7.84
C THR A 379 11.29 -17.91 9.20
N LEU A 380 9.95 -17.91 9.24
CA LEU A 380 9.18 -17.69 10.46
C LEU A 380 9.27 -18.89 11.41
N THR A 381 9.28 -18.63 12.70
CA THR A 381 9.17 -19.63 13.76
C THR A 381 7.74 -20.17 13.87
N GLU A 382 7.53 -21.30 14.53
CA GLU A 382 6.17 -21.84 14.76
C GLU A 382 5.26 -20.86 15.52
N LYS A 383 5.81 -20.12 16.49
CA LYS A 383 5.06 -19.08 17.21
C LYS A 383 4.63 -17.94 16.28
N GLU A 384 5.53 -17.46 15.43
CA GLU A 384 5.23 -16.43 14.44
C GLU A 384 4.21 -16.91 13.39
N LEU A 385 4.29 -18.18 12.97
CA LEU A 385 3.29 -18.79 12.08
C LEU A 385 1.91 -18.83 12.71
N GLY A 386 1.81 -19.06 14.01
CA GLY A 386 0.55 -18.97 14.75
C GLY A 386 -0.04 -17.55 14.71
N LEU A 387 0.79 -16.51 14.89
CA LEU A 387 0.38 -15.10 14.79
C LEU A 387 0.00 -14.72 13.35
N VAL A 388 0.73 -15.22 12.35
CA VAL A 388 0.38 -15.05 10.93
C VAL A 388 -0.98 -15.66 10.63
N SER A 389 -1.25 -16.87 11.13
CA SER A 389 -2.56 -17.53 10.96
C SER A 389 -3.68 -16.69 11.55
N ALA A 390 -3.51 -16.19 12.79
CA ALA A 390 -4.50 -15.32 13.44
C ALA A 390 -4.74 -14.03 12.64
N MET A 391 -3.69 -13.40 12.10
CA MET A 391 -3.81 -12.23 11.24
C MET A 391 -4.59 -12.57 9.95
N TYR A 392 -4.29 -13.70 9.29
CA TYR A 392 -5.04 -14.15 8.11
C TYR A 392 -6.51 -14.42 8.42
N ASP A 393 -6.83 -15.02 9.56
CA ASP A 393 -8.21 -15.29 9.98
C ASP A 393 -9.00 -13.98 10.15
N ARG A 394 -8.39 -12.94 10.73
CA ARG A 394 -8.98 -11.59 10.84
C ARG A 394 -9.23 -10.98 9.47
N ILE A 395 -8.25 -11.02 8.59
CA ILE A 395 -8.35 -10.48 7.24
C ILE A 395 -9.44 -11.23 6.44
N HIS A 396 -9.49 -12.55 6.55
CA HIS A 396 -10.51 -13.35 5.88
C HIS A 396 -11.92 -13.05 6.38
N LYS A 397 -12.11 -12.84 7.68
CA LYS A 397 -13.39 -12.44 8.26
C LYS A 397 -13.88 -11.12 7.67
N ILE A 398 -13.01 -10.13 7.54
CA ILE A 398 -13.33 -8.83 6.95
C ILE A 398 -13.63 -8.97 5.45
N ALA A 399 -12.82 -9.72 4.71
CA ALA A 399 -13.00 -9.94 3.27
C ALA A 399 -14.29 -10.73 2.95
N GLU A 400 -14.66 -11.67 3.80
CA GLU A 400 -15.91 -12.42 3.69
C GLU A 400 -17.13 -11.53 3.88
N GLU A 401 -17.10 -10.64 4.85
CA GLU A 401 -18.17 -9.64 5.05
C GLU A 401 -18.24 -8.67 3.87
N ALA A 402 -17.10 -8.21 3.35
CA ALA A 402 -17.05 -7.38 2.15
C ALA A 402 -17.69 -8.09 0.94
N ALA A 403 -17.39 -9.37 0.75
CA ALA A 403 -17.99 -10.18 -0.31
C ALA A 403 -19.51 -10.38 -0.10
N ARG A 404 -19.94 -10.64 1.15
CA ARG A 404 -21.35 -10.84 1.49
C ARG A 404 -22.19 -9.58 1.23
N THR A 405 -21.62 -8.40 1.49
CA THR A 405 -22.31 -7.11 1.31
C THR A 405 -22.06 -6.48 -0.06
N ASN A 406 -21.31 -7.14 -0.95
CA ASN A 406 -20.86 -6.59 -2.23
C ASN A 406 -20.12 -5.24 -2.08
N THR A 407 -19.41 -5.06 -0.96
CA THR A 407 -18.56 -3.88 -0.68
C THR A 407 -17.15 -4.12 -1.23
N ARG A 408 -16.64 -3.20 -2.03
CA ARG A 408 -15.27 -3.25 -2.54
C ARG A 408 -14.30 -2.91 -1.43
N LEU A 409 -13.38 -3.81 -1.13
CA LEU A 409 -12.37 -3.65 -0.09
C LEU A 409 -11.03 -3.24 -0.74
N LEU A 410 -10.57 -2.04 -0.45
CA LEU A 410 -9.31 -1.49 -0.93
C LEU A 410 -8.21 -1.84 0.08
N ILE A 411 -7.33 -2.78 -0.26
CA ILE A 411 -6.14 -3.07 0.54
C ILE A 411 -5.14 -1.94 0.31
N ASP A 412 -4.90 -1.13 1.33
CA ASP A 412 -4.00 0.01 1.23
C ASP A 412 -2.55 -0.42 1.12
N ALA A 413 -1.78 0.27 0.28
CA ALA A 413 -0.34 0.10 0.20
C ALA A 413 0.34 0.84 1.34
N GLU A 414 1.42 0.26 1.84
CA GLU A 414 2.19 0.81 2.93
C GLU A 414 3.68 0.92 2.53
N GLN A 415 4.62 1.01 3.50
CA GLN A 415 6.05 1.13 3.21
C GLN A 415 6.58 -0.10 2.46
N THR A 416 7.65 0.10 1.67
CA THR A 416 8.22 -0.93 0.78
C THR A 416 8.66 -2.20 1.50
N TYR A 417 9.01 -2.12 2.77
CA TYR A 417 9.42 -3.27 3.57
C TYR A 417 8.25 -4.09 4.14
N TYR A 418 7.01 -3.58 4.11
CA TYR A 418 5.77 -4.34 4.36
C TYR A 418 5.09 -4.79 3.08
N GLN A 419 5.30 -4.06 1.98
CA GLN A 419 4.52 -4.22 0.75
C GLN A 419 4.56 -5.63 0.16
N PRO A 420 5.68 -6.38 0.11
CA PRO A 420 5.69 -7.75 -0.41
C PRO A 420 4.72 -8.69 0.32
N ALA A 421 4.58 -8.56 1.64
CA ALA A 421 3.61 -9.34 2.42
C ALA A 421 2.18 -8.90 2.14
N ILE A 422 1.93 -7.58 2.06
CA ILE A 422 0.62 -7.00 1.74
C ILE A 422 0.18 -7.45 0.34
N ASP A 423 1.05 -7.38 -0.66
CA ASP A 423 0.76 -7.85 -2.02
C ASP A 423 0.40 -9.34 -2.04
N ASN A 424 1.15 -10.18 -1.30
CA ASN A 424 0.86 -11.60 -1.21
C ASN A 424 -0.52 -11.88 -0.59
N ILE A 425 -0.87 -11.16 0.48
CA ILE A 425 -2.20 -11.21 1.11
C ILE A 425 -3.27 -10.79 0.10
N ALA A 426 -3.09 -9.65 -0.57
CA ALA A 426 -4.04 -9.14 -1.54
C ALA A 426 -4.26 -10.11 -2.72
N HIS A 427 -3.21 -10.73 -3.25
CA HIS A 427 -3.31 -11.74 -4.31
C HIS A 427 -4.12 -12.97 -3.88
N ASN A 428 -3.89 -13.47 -2.66
CA ASN A 428 -4.64 -14.61 -2.12
C ASN A 428 -6.13 -14.26 -1.94
N LEU A 429 -6.44 -13.06 -1.47
CA LEU A 429 -7.80 -12.58 -1.33
C LEU A 429 -8.47 -12.37 -2.69
N GLN A 430 -7.77 -11.77 -3.67
CA GLN A 430 -8.30 -11.58 -5.02
C GLN A 430 -8.62 -12.92 -5.67
N GLN A 431 -7.74 -13.89 -5.61
CA GLN A 431 -7.97 -15.22 -6.18
C GLN A 431 -9.20 -15.90 -5.56
N LYS A 432 -9.46 -15.69 -4.27
CA LYS A 432 -10.60 -16.29 -3.54
C LYS A 432 -11.91 -15.54 -3.77
N TYR A 433 -11.90 -14.21 -3.65
CA TYR A 433 -13.12 -13.39 -3.58
C TYR A 433 -13.47 -12.69 -4.90
N ASN A 434 -12.51 -12.47 -5.80
CA ASN A 434 -12.75 -11.89 -7.14
C ASN A 434 -12.99 -12.96 -8.22
N ASN A 435 -13.08 -14.23 -7.85
CA ASN A 435 -13.32 -15.30 -8.82
C ASN A 435 -14.56 -15.02 -9.65
N VAL A 436 -14.48 -15.17 -10.98
CA VAL A 436 -15.55 -14.81 -11.93
C VAL A 436 -16.88 -15.47 -11.59
N SER A 437 -16.86 -16.71 -11.09
CA SER A 437 -18.08 -17.42 -10.70
C SER A 437 -18.68 -16.96 -9.38
N ARG A 438 -17.88 -16.37 -8.48
CA ARG A 438 -18.31 -15.93 -7.15
C ARG A 438 -18.68 -14.45 -7.10
N SER A 439 -18.07 -13.65 -7.96
CA SER A 439 -18.27 -12.21 -8.00
C SER A 439 -18.66 -11.75 -9.40
N PRO A 440 -19.88 -12.05 -9.86
CA PRO A 440 -20.32 -11.77 -11.22
C PRO A 440 -20.36 -10.26 -11.53
N ASP A 441 -20.39 -9.39 -10.52
CA ASP A 441 -20.48 -7.93 -10.67
C ASP A 441 -19.13 -7.21 -10.75
N GLY A 442 -18.02 -7.95 -10.69
CA GLY A 442 -16.66 -7.42 -10.74
C GLY A 442 -15.85 -7.69 -9.45
N PRO A 443 -14.69 -7.10 -9.28
CA PRO A 443 -13.81 -7.38 -8.15
C PRO A 443 -14.38 -6.86 -6.84
N ILE A 444 -14.21 -7.64 -5.77
CA ILE A 444 -14.48 -7.23 -4.38
C ILE A 444 -13.20 -6.71 -3.74
N ILE A 445 -12.06 -7.35 -4.00
CA ILE A 445 -10.77 -7.00 -3.41
C ILE A 445 -9.93 -6.24 -4.42
N PHE A 446 -9.40 -5.09 -4.01
CA PHE A 446 -8.49 -4.27 -4.79
C PHE A 446 -7.13 -4.23 -4.10
N ASN A 447 -6.05 -4.46 -4.86
CA ASN A 447 -4.70 -4.16 -4.41
C ASN A 447 -4.33 -2.72 -4.77
N THR A 448 -3.47 -2.08 -3.97
CA THR A 448 -3.03 -0.69 -4.20
C THR A 448 -1.60 -0.66 -4.73
N TYR A 449 -1.40 0.06 -5.84
CA TYR A 449 -0.11 0.22 -6.52
C TYR A 449 0.39 1.65 -6.37
N GLN A 450 1.61 1.80 -5.85
CA GLN A 450 2.28 3.08 -5.63
C GLN A 450 3.16 3.42 -6.82
N CYS A 451 2.70 4.30 -7.71
CA CYS A 451 3.35 4.57 -9.01
C CYS A 451 4.66 5.36 -8.91
N TYR A 452 5.05 5.83 -7.73
CA TYR A 452 6.38 6.40 -7.52
C TYR A 452 7.49 5.34 -7.39
N LEU A 453 7.12 4.05 -7.26
CA LEU A 453 8.08 2.94 -7.20
C LEU A 453 8.44 2.47 -8.60
N GLN A 454 9.74 2.29 -8.84
CA GLN A 454 10.28 1.86 -10.13
C GLN A 454 9.78 0.46 -10.57
N CYS A 455 9.42 -0.40 -9.61
CA CYS A 455 8.92 -1.75 -9.88
C CYS A 455 7.41 -1.82 -10.18
N THR A 456 6.65 -0.74 -10.03
CA THR A 456 5.18 -0.77 -10.06
C THR A 456 4.62 -1.31 -11.37
N THR A 457 5.12 -0.86 -12.51
CA THR A 457 4.62 -1.31 -13.82
C THR A 457 4.81 -2.82 -13.99
N GLN A 458 5.97 -3.35 -13.63
CA GLN A 458 6.26 -4.78 -13.75
C GLN A 458 5.40 -5.62 -12.80
N ASN A 459 5.20 -5.15 -11.57
CA ASN A 459 4.32 -5.82 -10.61
C ASN A 459 2.88 -5.85 -11.12
N LEU A 460 2.39 -4.72 -11.66
CA LEU A 460 1.04 -4.61 -12.23
C LEU A 460 0.83 -5.57 -13.42
N GLU A 461 1.81 -5.65 -14.34
CA GLU A 461 1.78 -6.58 -15.47
C GLU A 461 1.69 -8.04 -15.00
N ASN A 462 2.54 -8.42 -14.04
CA ASN A 462 2.55 -9.78 -13.46
C ASN A 462 1.20 -10.10 -12.78
N ASP A 463 0.59 -9.13 -12.11
CA ASP A 463 -0.66 -9.34 -11.38
C ASP A 463 -1.87 -9.39 -12.32
N ILE A 464 -1.85 -8.66 -13.42
CA ILE A 464 -2.84 -8.78 -14.50
C ILE A 464 -2.74 -10.17 -15.14
N GLU A 465 -1.52 -10.63 -15.47
CA GLU A 465 -1.31 -11.99 -15.98
C GLU A 465 -1.77 -13.06 -14.99
N ARG A 466 -1.52 -12.86 -13.70
CA ARG A 466 -2.01 -13.72 -12.62
C ARG A 466 -3.53 -13.80 -12.60
N ALA A 467 -4.21 -12.65 -12.75
CA ALA A 467 -5.67 -12.59 -12.78
C ALA A 467 -6.26 -13.38 -13.96
N GLN A 468 -5.65 -13.26 -15.14
CA GLN A 468 -6.03 -14.03 -16.32
C GLN A 468 -5.84 -15.53 -16.11
N ARG A 469 -4.64 -15.94 -15.63
CA ARG A 469 -4.27 -17.34 -15.43
C ARG A 469 -5.17 -18.06 -14.42
N TYR A 470 -5.61 -17.34 -13.37
CA TYR A 470 -6.44 -17.92 -12.31
C TYR A 470 -7.91 -17.53 -12.39
N ASN A 471 -8.32 -16.93 -13.49
CA ASN A 471 -9.71 -16.59 -13.82
C ASN A 471 -10.43 -15.81 -12.71
N TYR A 472 -9.87 -14.64 -12.37
CA TYR A 472 -10.53 -13.72 -11.47
C TYR A 472 -10.52 -12.28 -12.01
N HIS A 473 -11.50 -11.46 -11.58
CA HIS A 473 -11.57 -10.06 -11.92
C HIS A 473 -10.44 -9.28 -11.25
N PHE A 474 -9.69 -8.52 -12.02
CA PHE A 474 -8.61 -7.70 -11.50
C PHE A 474 -9.15 -6.41 -10.90
N GLY A 475 -8.86 -6.16 -9.62
CA GLY A 475 -9.18 -4.93 -8.90
C GLY A 475 -7.90 -4.18 -8.53
N ALA A 476 -7.72 -2.95 -9.03
CA ALA A 476 -6.55 -2.13 -8.75
C ALA A 476 -6.94 -0.75 -8.23
N LYS A 477 -6.18 -0.26 -7.24
CA LYS A 477 -6.16 1.16 -6.85
C LYS A 477 -4.80 1.73 -7.21
N LEU A 478 -4.78 2.75 -8.05
CA LEU A 478 -3.55 3.45 -8.44
C LEU A 478 -3.40 4.72 -7.62
N VAL A 479 -2.25 4.86 -6.97
CA VAL A 479 -1.85 6.07 -6.23
C VAL A 479 -0.42 6.46 -6.62
N ARG A 480 0.00 7.69 -6.35
CA ARG A 480 1.40 8.07 -6.57
C ARG A 480 2.31 7.52 -5.49
N GLY A 481 1.90 7.56 -4.24
CA GLY A 481 2.60 7.08 -3.07
C GLY A 481 2.66 8.12 -1.96
N ALA A 482 2.77 7.67 -0.70
CA ALA A 482 2.64 8.53 0.47
C ALA A 482 3.88 8.53 1.39
N TYR A 483 4.92 7.74 1.09
CA TYR A 483 6.03 7.49 2.01
C TYR A 483 7.39 7.95 1.47
N MET A 484 7.42 8.80 0.44
CA MET A 484 8.61 9.16 -0.34
C MET A 484 9.80 9.60 0.53
N ILE A 485 9.57 10.50 1.51
CA ILE A 485 10.63 11.04 2.36
C ILE A 485 11.24 9.93 3.22
N GLY A 486 10.40 9.10 3.86
CA GLY A 486 10.83 7.99 4.69
C GLY A 486 11.59 6.92 3.89
N GLU A 487 11.09 6.56 2.71
CA GLU A 487 11.71 5.56 1.83
C GLU A 487 13.08 5.99 1.32
N ARG A 488 13.23 7.25 0.87
CA ARG A 488 14.53 7.79 0.43
C ARG A 488 15.53 7.87 1.57
N LYS A 489 15.09 8.27 2.76
CA LYS A 489 15.93 8.33 3.95
C LYS A 489 16.38 6.93 4.37
N ARG A 490 15.46 5.95 4.42
CA ARG A 490 15.78 4.55 4.70
C ARG A 490 16.79 3.98 3.69
N ALA A 491 16.59 4.22 2.40
CA ALA A 491 17.51 3.78 1.36
C ALA A 491 18.93 4.32 1.56
N LEU A 492 19.04 5.61 1.94
CA LEU A 492 20.33 6.25 2.22
C LEU A 492 20.99 5.65 3.46
N GLU A 493 20.25 5.47 4.57
CA GLU A 493 20.74 4.91 5.83
C GLU A 493 21.21 3.46 5.67
N MET A 494 20.50 2.68 4.86
CA MET A 494 20.77 1.26 4.63
C MET A 494 21.73 0.99 3.47
N GLY A 495 22.09 2.01 2.70
CA GLY A 495 23.04 1.92 1.59
C GLY A 495 22.55 1.14 0.36
N TYR A 496 21.22 1.10 0.12
CA TYR A 496 20.66 0.53 -1.11
C TYR A 496 20.11 1.63 -2.04
N PRO A 497 19.98 1.36 -3.37
CA PRO A 497 19.39 2.32 -4.30
C PRO A 497 17.94 2.67 -3.91
N SER A 498 17.58 3.97 -4.00
CA SER A 498 16.20 4.37 -3.72
C SER A 498 15.22 3.63 -4.63
N PRO A 499 14.16 3.02 -4.10
CA PRO A 499 13.15 2.33 -4.91
C PRO A 499 12.22 3.30 -5.65
N ILE A 500 12.31 4.62 -5.34
CA ILE A 500 11.43 5.66 -5.84
C ILE A 500 12.07 6.34 -7.04
N TYR A 501 11.27 6.68 -8.04
CA TYR A 501 11.70 7.52 -9.17
C TYR A 501 12.27 8.85 -8.69
N ASP A 502 13.27 9.35 -9.39
CA ASP A 502 13.93 10.60 -9.03
C ASP A 502 13.05 11.82 -9.30
N THR A 503 12.27 11.78 -10.38
CA THR A 503 11.45 12.90 -10.83
C THR A 503 9.95 12.65 -10.64
N LYS A 504 9.20 13.74 -10.55
CA LYS A 504 7.74 13.71 -10.54
C LYS A 504 7.18 13.25 -11.90
N GLU A 505 7.84 13.64 -12.96
CA GLU A 505 7.50 13.32 -14.34
C GLU A 505 7.56 11.81 -14.60
N ASP A 506 8.56 11.11 -14.09
CA ASP A 506 8.67 9.64 -14.15
C ASP A 506 7.55 8.96 -13.36
N THR A 507 7.20 9.50 -12.19
CA THR A 507 6.06 9.04 -11.40
C THR A 507 4.75 9.22 -12.16
N ASP A 508 4.54 10.39 -12.78
CA ASP A 508 3.36 10.68 -13.58
C ASP A 508 3.28 9.74 -14.80
N ALA A 509 4.38 9.51 -15.50
CA ALA A 509 4.48 8.58 -16.62
C ALA A 509 4.17 7.13 -16.22
N CYS A 510 4.70 6.68 -15.06
CA CYS A 510 4.39 5.37 -14.50
C CYS A 510 2.89 5.24 -14.16
N TYR A 511 2.29 6.28 -13.59
CA TYR A 511 0.86 6.31 -13.26
C TYR A 511 -0.01 6.16 -14.52
N ASP A 512 0.25 6.97 -15.55
CA ASP A 512 -0.50 6.97 -16.79
C ASP A 512 -0.29 5.66 -17.60
N LYS A 513 0.93 5.11 -17.57
CA LYS A 513 1.23 3.79 -18.15
C LYS A 513 0.47 2.66 -17.42
N SER A 514 0.45 2.67 -16.10
CA SER A 514 -0.27 1.70 -15.28
C SER A 514 -1.77 1.71 -15.56
N LEU A 515 -2.37 2.89 -15.66
CA LEU A 515 -3.75 3.06 -16.08
C LEU A 515 -4.01 2.42 -17.46
N LYS A 516 -3.17 2.72 -18.44
CA LYS A 516 -3.29 2.18 -19.78
C LYS A 516 -3.26 0.64 -19.79
N TYR A 517 -2.40 0.02 -18.96
CA TYR A 517 -2.36 -1.44 -18.81
C TYR A 517 -3.68 -2.02 -18.29
N VAL A 518 -4.24 -1.45 -17.22
CA VAL A 518 -5.51 -1.93 -16.65
C VAL A 518 -6.65 -1.80 -17.67
N LEU A 519 -6.72 -0.69 -18.39
CA LEU A 519 -7.76 -0.46 -19.39
C LEU A 519 -7.60 -1.36 -20.61
N SER A 520 -6.36 -1.58 -21.07
CA SER A 520 -6.07 -2.49 -22.18
C SER A 520 -6.43 -3.94 -21.84
N HIS A 521 -6.13 -4.37 -20.59
CA HIS A 521 -6.52 -5.69 -20.10
C HIS A 521 -8.05 -5.87 -20.15
N ARG A 522 -8.82 -4.88 -19.65
CA ARG A 522 -10.28 -4.91 -19.71
C ARG A 522 -10.81 -4.96 -21.15
N ALA A 523 -10.25 -4.13 -22.03
CA ALA A 523 -10.69 -4.05 -23.42
C ALA A 523 -10.39 -5.32 -24.22
N LEU A 524 -9.21 -5.93 -23.97
CA LEU A 524 -8.77 -7.11 -24.73
C LEU A 524 -9.40 -8.42 -24.25
N HIS A 525 -9.78 -8.53 -22.99
CA HIS A 525 -10.20 -9.79 -22.37
C HIS A 525 -11.64 -9.81 -21.88
N ASP A 526 -12.43 -8.76 -22.21
CA ASP A 526 -13.85 -8.63 -21.80
C ASP A 526 -14.09 -8.95 -20.30
N THR A 527 -13.13 -8.57 -19.46
CA THR A 527 -13.20 -8.80 -18.02
C THR A 527 -13.95 -7.66 -17.33
N LYS A 528 -14.54 -7.95 -16.17
CA LYS A 528 -15.12 -6.93 -15.30
C LYS A 528 -14.08 -6.30 -14.37
N SER A 529 -12.82 -6.22 -14.79
CA SER A 529 -11.75 -5.55 -14.03
C SER A 529 -12.08 -4.10 -13.77
N GLU A 530 -11.75 -3.60 -12.58
CA GLU A 530 -12.05 -2.23 -12.16
C GLU A 530 -10.77 -1.54 -11.67
N CYS A 531 -10.69 -0.23 -11.89
CA CYS A 531 -9.58 0.59 -11.42
C CYS A 531 -10.08 1.80 -10.62
N MET A 532 -9.55 1.96 -9.41
CA MET A 532 -9.72 3.16 -8.58
C MET A 532 -8.55 4.10 -8.82
N MET A 533 -8.83 5.30 -9.32
CA MET A 533 -7.86 6.35 -9.63
C MET A 533 -7.72 7.31 -8.43
N GLY A 534 -6.82 7.00 -7.50
CA GLY A 534 -6.52 7.86 -6.34
C GLY A 534 -5.58 9.00 -6.75
N THR A 535 -6.11 10.12 -7.21
CA THR A 535 -5.28 11.22 -7.73
C THR A 535 -5.93 12.59 -7.58
N HIS A 536 -5.10 13.61 -7.29
CA HIS A 536 -5.41 15.04 -7.34
C HIS A 536 -4.84 15.73 -8.61
N ASN A 537 -4.22 14.96 -9.51
CA ASN A 537 -3.60 15.51 -10.71
C ASN A 537 -4.64 15.63 -11.83
N GLN A 538 -4.97 16.87 -12.19
CA GLN A 538 -5.95 17.18 -13.24
C GLN A 538 -5.57 16.55 -14.58
N LYS A 539 -4.29 16.60 -14.98
CA LYS A 539 -3.83 16.04 -16.26
C LYS A 539 -4.06 14.52 -16.35
N SER A 540 -3.81 13.76 -15.26
CA SER A 540 -4.10 12.33 -15.24
C SER A 540 -5.59 12.02 -15.26
N ILE A 541 -6.44 12.90 -14.68
CA ILE A 541 -7.90 12.78 -14.77
C ILE A 541 -8.35 13.00 -16.22
N GLU A 542 -7.90 14.08 -16.86
CA GLU A 542 -8.19 14.39 -18.27
C GLU A 542 -7.73 13.27 -19.21
N TYR A 543 -6.51 12.78 -19.01
CA TYR A 543 -5.97 11.64 -19.75
C TYR A 543 -6.81 10.38 -19.58
N THR A 544 -7.28 10.12 -18.36
CA THR A 544 -8.16 8.98 -18.07
C THR A 544 -9.47 9.09 -18.85
N ILE A 545 -10.12 10.26 -18.82
CA ILE A 545 -11.37 10.52 -19.56
C ILE A 545 -11.16 10.33 -21.07
N GLU A 546 -10.03 10.81 -21.57
CA GLU A 546 -9.67 10.64 -22.99
C GLU A 546 -9.51 9.17 -23.37
N ILE A 547 -8.80 8.37 -22.57
CA ILE A 547 -8.67 6.92 -22.83
C ILE A 547 -10.03 6.24 -22.74
N MET A 548 -10.83 6.52 -21.71
CA MET A 548 -12.18 5.95 -21.59
C MET A 548 -13.00 6.18 -22.85
N LYS A 549 -12.96 7.40 -23.41
CA LYS A 549 -13.63 7.73 -24.68
C LYS A 549 -13.08 6.92 -25.86
N LYS A 550 -11.74 6.82 -25.98
CA LYS A 550 -11.06 6.07 -27.06
C LYS A 550 -11.40 4.58 -27.06
N VAL A 551 -11.49 3.97 -25.87
CA VAL A 551 -11.80 2.53 -25.75
C VAL A 551 -13.29 2.24 -25.55
N GLY A 552 -14.17 3.26 -25.64
CA GLY A 552 -15.62 3.08 -25.54
C GLY A 552 -16.14 2.76 -24.13
N ILE A 553 -15.41 3.12 -23.08
CA ILE A 553 -15.85 2.92 -21.70
C ILE A 553 -16.75 4.10 -21.28
N SER A 554 -18.03 3.79 -20.99
CA SER A 554 -18.97 4.79 -20.47
C SER A 554 -18.56 5.32 -19.10
N PRO A 555 -18.76 6.62 -18.76
CA PRO A 555 -18.56 7.16 -17.43
C PRO A 555 -19.24 6.37 -16.32
N SER A 556 -20.46 5.87 -16.57
CA SER A 556 -21.27 5.09 -15.61
C SER A 556 -20.99 3.59 -15.62
N SER A 557 -20.03 3.09 -16.43
CA SER A 557 -19.75 1.64 -16.57
C SER A 557 -19.25 0.96 -15.29
N GLY A 558 -18.79 1.74 -14.31
CA GLY A 558 -18.16 1.23 -13.10
C GLY A 558 -16.83 0.50 -13.35
N ALA A 559 -16.17 0.78 -14.48
CA ALA A 559 -14.83 0.26 -14.78
C ALA A 559 -13.74 1.14 -14.14
N ILE A 560 -13.96 2.44 -14.16
CA ILE A 560 -13.07 3.44 -13.59
C ILE A 560 -13.80 4.21 -12.50
N HIS A 561 -13.13 4.36 -11.37
CA HIS A 561 -13.58 5.15 -10.24
C HIS A 561 -12.55 6.23 -9.95
N PHE A 562 -12.96 7.48 -9.87
CA PHE A 562 -12.09 8.58 -9.46
C PHE A 562 -12.19 8.76 -7.95
N ALA A 563 -11.06 8.97 -7.28
CA ALA A 563 -11.02 9.20 -5.84
C ALA A 563 -10.08 10.34 -5.48
N GLN A 564 -10.57 11.25 -4.65
CA GLN A 564 -9.79 12.32 -4.04
C GLN A 564 -9.98 12.29 -2.52
N LEU A 565 -9.02 12.85 -1.79
CA LEU A 565 -9.15 12.99 -0.34
C LEU A 565 -10.28 13.98 0.00
N LEU A 566 -11.00 13.70 1.07
CA LEU A 566 -12.05 14.60 1.56
C LEU A 566 -11.44 15.97 1.89
N GLY A 567 -12.14 17.04 1.48
CA GLY A 567 -11.69 18.43 1.68
C GLY A 567 -10.56 18.89 0.75
N MET A 568 -10.27 18.13 -0.33
CA MET A 568 -9.24 18.48 -1.31
C MET A 568 -9.75 18.23 -2.73
N CYS A 569 -9.36 19.11 -3.66
CA CYS A 569 -9.68 19.00 -5.10
C CYS A 569 -11.19 18.90 -5.42
N ASP A 570 -12.01 19.63 -4.68
CA ASP A 570 -13.45 19.69 -4.93
C ASP A 570 -13.76 20.31 -6.30
N ASN A 571 -12.88 21.21 -6.78
CA ASN A 571 -12.93 21.74 -8.14
C ASN A 571 -12.82 20.69 -9.26
N LEU A 572 -12.29 19.49 -8.98
CA LEU A 572 -12.26 18.36 -9.90
C LEU A 572 -13.35 17.32 -9.58
N THR A 573 -13.62 17.10 -8.30
CA THR A 573 -14.55 16.06 -7.82
C THR A 573 -15.99 16.35 -8.26
N TYR A 574 -16.49 17.59 -8.02
CA TYR A 574 -17.88 17.94 -8.34
C TYR A 574 -18.17 17.93 -9.85
N PRO A 575 -17.30 18.47 -10.73
CA PRO A 575 -17.49 18.33 -12.17
C PRO A 575 -17.57 16.90 -12.64
N LEU A 576 -16.71 16.02 -12.13
CA LEU A 576 -16.73 14.60 -12.46
C LEU A 576 -18.06 13.93 -12.06
N GLY A 577 -18.55 14.18 -10.85
CA GLY A 577 -19.82 13.63 -10.39
C GLY A 577 -21.01 14.17 -11.19
N ASN A 578 -21.05 15.47 -11.46
CA ASN A 578 -22.11 16.11 -12.25
C ASN A 578 -22.13 15.63 -13.70
N SER A 579 -20.99 15.21 -14.25
CA SER A 579 -20.87 14.63 -15.60
C SER A 579 -21.14 13.11 -15.66
N GLY A 580 -21.57 12.50 -14.54
CA GLY A 580 -21.96 11.09 -14.47
C GLY A 580 -20.80 10.11 -14.34
N HIS A 581 -19.58 10.60 -14.04
CA HIS A 581 -18.46 9.73 -13.70
C HIS A 581 -18.62 9.13 -12.31
N SER A 582 -18.13 7.92 -12.11
CA SER A 582 -18.05 7.27 -10.80
C SER A 582 -16.95 7.94 -9.97
N VAL A 583 -17.31 8.78 -9.01
CA VAL A 583 -16.36 9.57 -8.22
C VAL A 583 -16.64 9.45 -6.73
N TYR A 584 -15.55 9.44 -5.94
CA TYR A 584 -15.59 9.19 -4.50
C TYR A 584 -14.68 10.15 -3.73
N LYS A 585 -15.04 10.41 -2.48
CA LYS A 585 -14.15 11.00 -1.48
C LYS A 585 -13.63 9.92 -0.54
N TYR A 586 -12.30 9.84 -0.41
CA TYR A 586 -11.66 9.05 0.65
C TYR A 586 -11.90 9.77 1.97
N MET A 587 -12.67 9.15 2.85
CA MET A 587 -13.28 9.76 4.03
C MET A 587 -12.80 9.04 5.29
N PRO A 588 -11.70 9.52 5.90
CA PRO A 588 -11.27 9.02 7.19
C PRO A 588 -12.24 9.45 8.29
N TYR A 589 -12.46 8.58 9.26
CA TYR A 589 -13.29 8.84 10.44
C TYR A 589 -12.70 8.20 11.68
N GLY A 590 -13.10 8.69 12.85
CA GLY A 590 -12.63 8.26 14.16
C GLY A 590 -12.58 9.44 15.12
N LYS A 591 -12.28 9.20 16.39
CA LYS A 591 -12.18 10.28 17.38
C LYS A 591 -11.11 11.30 16.98
N VAL A 592 -11.32 12.57 17.33
CA VAL A 592 -10.39 13.66 16.98
C VAL A 592 -8.96 13.31 17.36
N ASP A 593 -8.74 12.80 18.57
CA ASP A 593 -7.40 12.48 19.07
C ASP A 593 -6.72 11.34 18.27
N GLU A 594 -7.50 10.38 17.77
CA GLU A 594 -7.00 9.24 16.99
C GLU A 594 -6.63 9.64 15.55
N VAL A 595 -7.26 10.69 14.99
CA VAL A 595 -7.02 11.12 13.60
C VAL A 595 -6.05 12.30 13.48
N ILE A 596 -5.51 12.81 14.58
CA ILE A 596 -4.51 13.89 14.56
C ILE A 596 -3.30 13.54 13.68
N PRO A 597 -2.68 12.34 13.77
CA PRO A 597 -1.58 11.97 12.88
C PRO A 597 -1.96 12.06 11.39
N TYR A 598 -3.18 11.67 11.04
CA TYR A 598 -3.70 11.84 9.68
C TYR A 598 -3.78 13.33 9.28
N LEU A 599 -4.30 14.20 10.14
CA LEU A 599 -4.42 15.65 9.88
C LEU A 599 -3.06 16.33 9.72
N LEU A 600 -2.08 15.94 10.53
CA LEU A 600 -0.71 16.46 10.45
C LEU A 600 -0.05 16.07 9.11
N ARG A 601 -0.27 14.82 8.63
CA ARG A 601 0.19 14.43 7.29
C ARG A 601 -0.45 15.26 6.18
N ARG A 602 -1.75 15.58 6.29
CA ARG A 602 -2.42 16.48 5.33
C ARG A 602 -1.77 17.85 5.31
N ALA A 603 -1.41 18.37 6.47
CA ALA A 603 -0.71 19.64 6.58
C ALA A 603 0.71 19.58 5.96
N GLN A 604 1.44 18.46 6.12
CA GLN A 604 2.77 18.26 5.54
C GLN A 604 2.72 18.06 4.02
N GLU A 605 1.83 17.19 3.53
CA GLU A 605 1.69 16.87 2.11
C GLU A 605 1.15 18.05 1.30
N ASN A 606 0.34 18.91 1.91
CA ASN A 606 -0.13 20.13 1.27
C ASN A 606 1.00 21.08 0.88
N SER A 607 2.21 20.94 1.43
CA SER A 607 3.35 21.73 0.95
C SER A 607 3.68 21.44 -0.52
N ASP A 608 3.56 20.21 -0.98
CA ASP A 608 3.87 19.77 -2.35
C ASP A 608 2.66 19.86 -3.30
N ILE A 609 1.44 19.85 -2.75
CA ILE A 609 0.16 19.98 -3.50
C ILE A 609 -0.28 21.45 -3.61
N PHE A 610 0.52 22.40 -3.15
CA PHE A 610 0.18 23.83 -3.02
C PHE A 610 -0.36 24.49 -4.29
N SER A 611 0.15 24.11 -5.45
CA SER A 611 -0.32 24.69 -6.72
C SER A 611 -1.81 24.46 -6.94
N ASN A 612 -2.30 23.26 -6.64
CA ASN A 612 -3.71 22.90 -6.79
C ASN A 612 -4.59 23.60 -5.73
N SER A 613 -4.10 23.70 -4.49
CA SER A 613 -4.86 24.34 -3.42
C SER A 613 -5.02 25.86 -3.62
N ILE A 614 -4.10 26.52 -4.33
CA ILE A 614 -4.24 27.94 -4.73
C ILE A 614 -5.35 28.09 -5.78
N ILE A 615 -5.40 27.18 -6.76
CA ILE A 615 -6.45 27.19 -7.78
C ILE A 615 -7.82 26.97 -7.12
N GLU A 616 -7.88 26.01 -6.20
CA GLU A 616 -9.08 25.70 -5.44
C GLU A 616 -9.58 26.87 -4.59
N GLN A 617 -8.68 27.53 -3.84
CA GLN A 617 -9.02 28.73 -3.06
C GLN A 617 -9.51 29.88 -3.93
N LYS A 618 -8.87 30.13 -5.10
CA LYS A 618 -9.35 31.14 -6.06
C LYS A 618 -10.76 30.82 -6.55
N SER A 619 -11.05 29.56 -6.85
CA SER A 619 -12.37 29.12 -7.29
C SER A 619 -13.44 29.31 -6.20
N MET A 620 -13.10 29.01 -4.93
CA MET A 620 -13.98 29.29 -3.78
C MET A 620 -14.23 30.77 -3.57
N LEU A 621 -13.18 31.60 -3.68
CA LEU A 621 -13.32 33.07 -3.59
C LEU A 621 -14.19 33.61 -4.71
N ASN A 622 -14.01 33.15 -5.94
CA ASN A 622 -14.86 33.56 -7.07
C ASN A 622 -16.32 33.19 -6.83
N GLU A 623 -16.60 32.02 -6.27
CA GLU A 623 -17.96 31.62 -5.90
C GLU A 623 -18.56 32.54 -4.82
N LEU A 624 -17.78 32.94 -3.81
CA LEU A 624 -18.22 33.89 -2.79
C LEU A 624 -18.52 35.26 -3.41
N TYR A 625 -17.69 35.78 -4.32
CA TYR A 625 -17.94 37.05 -5.02
C TYR A 625 -19.20 37.00 -5.89
N GLN A 626 -19.51 35.86 -6.50
CA GLN A 626 -20.74 35.73 -7.31
C GLN A 626 -22.03 35.65 -6.48
N ARG A 627 -21.92 35.47 -5.16
CA ARG A 627 -23.06 35.46 -4.23
C ARG A 627 -23.35 36.81 -3.61
N LEU A 628 -22.37 37.74 -3.66
CA LEU A 628 -22.50 39.12 -3.23
C LEU A 628 -23.18 39.95 -4.32
#